data_b230cbf8522e340fcb4394057faa4788
#
_entry.id   b230cbf8522e340fcb4394057faa4788
#
_cell.length_a   1.000
_cell.length_b   1.000
_cell.length_c   1.000
_cell.angle_alpha   90.00
_cell.angle_beta   90.00
_cell.angle_gamma   90.00
#
_symmetry.space_group_name_H-M   'P 1'
#
loop_
_entity.id
_entity.type
_entity.pdbx_description
1 polymer ?
#
loop_
_entity_poly.entity_id
_entity_poly.type
_entity_poly.pdbx_seq_one_letter_code
_entity_poly.pdbx_strand_id
1 'polypeptide(L)'
;MSGESNLQILLQSASPQHNPGKYVFCTVQQPAPALLTAAVAIMQENEGTTLVLPQAVADEYQLNYEYIAGWITLMVHSSLAAVGLTAAFAHALAQQNISCNVIAGYYHDHIFVADDDVQQALVILNNLGQAS
;
A
#
# COMPACT_ATOMS: atom_id res chain seq x y z
N MET A 1 9.65 18.59 6.96
CA MET A 1 10.18 17.90 8.14
C MET A 1 10.43 16.44 7.81
N SER A 2 11.63 15.96 8.07
CA SER A 2 11.94 14.56 7.82
C SER A 2 11.35 13.68 8.92
N GLY A 3 10.95 12.46 8.58
CA GLY A 3 10.46 11.50 9.55
C GLY A 3 11.59 10.74 10.23
N GLU A 4 11.22 9.75 11.04
CA GLU A 4 12.17 8.92 11.78
C GLU A 4 12.95 8.03 10.81
N SER A 5 14.22 7.81 11.08
CA SER A 5 15.09 6.95 10.27
C SER A 5 15.67 5.77 11.03
N ASN A 6 15.51 5.69 12.36
CA ASN A 6 16.02 4.57 13.16
C ASN A 6 15.10 3.37 13.00
N LEU A 7 15.60 2.27 12.40
CA LEU A 7 14.80 1.10 12.09
C LEU A 7 14.13 0.48 13.31
N GLN A 8 14.82 0.38 14.44
CA GLN A 8 14.23 -0.21 15.65
C GLN A 8 13.05 0.60 16.14
N ILE A 9 13.16 1.93 16.14
CA ILE A 9 12.07 2.80 16.53
C ILE A 9 10.91 2.68 15.56
N LEU A 10 11.20 2.62 14.25
CA LEU A 10 10.17 2.48 13.22
C LEU A 10 9.40 1.18 13.39
N LEU A 11 10.11 0.07 13.59
CA LEU A 11 9.44 -1.24 13.75
C LEU A 11 8.60 -1.30 15.03
N GLN A 12 9.08 -0.69 16.11
CA GLN A 12 8.36 -0.69 17.38
C GLN A 12 7.11 0.19 17.35
N SER A 13 7.13 1.25 16.55
CA SER A 13 6.03 2.21 16.49
C SER A 13 5.13 2.01 15.27
N ALA A 14 5.49 1.12 14.35
CA ALA A 14 4.66 0.86 13.19
C ALA A 14 3.33 0.25 13.62
N SER A 15 2.24 0.88 13.16
CA SER A 15 0.89 0.44 13.48
C SER A 15 0.11 0.33 12.18
N PRO A 16 -0.29 -0.88 11.77
CA PRO A 16 -1.04 -1.04 10.54
C PRO A 16 -2.49 -0.60 10.73
N GLN A 17 -3.00 0.14 9.76
CA GLN A 17 -4.39 0.58 9.76
C GLN A 17 -5.02 0.16 8.44
N HIS A 18 -6.11 -0.60 8.50
CA HIS A 18 -6.83 -1.02 7.31
C HIS A 18 -7.73 0.10 6.83
N ASN A 19 -7.57 0.50 5.58
CA ASN A 19 -8.47 1.46 4.94
C ASN A 19 -9.65 0.67 4.36
N PRO A 20 -10.90 1.02 4.69
CA PRO A 20 -12.05 0.22 4.25
C PRO A 20 -12.18 0.13 2.75
N GLY A 21 -12.78 -0.96 2.28
CA GLY A 21 -13.09 -1.15 0.88
C GLY A 21 -12.06 -2.01 0.17
N LYS A 22 -12.32 -2.21 -1.11
CA LYS A 22 -11.46 -2.99 -2.00
C LYS A 22 -10.92 -2.06 -3.08
N TYR A 23 -9.69 -2.31 -3.50
CA TYR A 23 -8.97 -1.45 -4.43
C TYR A 23 -8.40 -2.28 -5.56
N VAL A 24 -8.29 -1.66 -6.73
CA VAL A 24 -7.77 -2.34 -7.92
C VAL A 24 -6.76 -1.45 -8.62
N PHE A 25 -5.87 -2.08 -9.39
CA PHE A 25 -4.86 -1.40 -10.18
C PHE A 25 -5.31 -1.41 -11.64
N CYS A 26 -5.43 -0.24 -12.22
CA CYS A 26 -5.86 -0.07 -13.60
C CYS A 26 -4.85 0.75 -14.37
N THR A 27 -4.81 0.56 -15.70
CA THR A 27 -4.04 1.43 -16.58
C THR A 27 -4.98 2.12 -17.55
N VAL A 28 -4.83 3.44 -17.71
CA VAL A 28 -5.68 4.25 -18.58
C VAL A 28 -4.78 5.19 -19.36
N GLN A 29 -5.01 5.31 -20.69
CA GLN A 29 -4.16 6.14 -21.52
C GLN A 29 -4.29 7.64 -21.20
N GLN A 30 -5.54 8.11 -21.08
CA GLN A 30 -5.82 9.53 -20.78
C GLN A 30 -6.96 9.57 -19.78
N PRO A 31 -6.64 9.42 -18.48
CA PRO A 31 -7.71 9.36 -17.49
C PRO A 31 -8.49 10.65 -17.38
N ALA A 32 -9.81 10.52 -17.28
CA ALA A 32 -10.69 11.65 -17.05
C ALA A 32 -10.40 12.25 -15.67
N PRO A 33 -10.68 13.56 -15.48
CA PRO A 33 -10.45 14.20 -14.18
C PRO A 33 -11.13 13.48 -13.00
N ALA A 34 -12.31 12.92 -13.22
CA ALA A 34 -13.02 12.20 -12.16
C ALA A 34 -12.25 10.97 -11.69
N LEU A 35 -11.57 10.27 -12.60
CA LEU A 35 -10.74 9.12 -12.25
C LEU A 35 -9.51 9.57 -11.46
N LEU A 36 -8.88 10.66 -11.88
CA LEU A 36 -7.72 11.19 -11.16
C LEU A 36 -8.09 11.60 -9.74
N THR A 37 -9.27 12.18 -9.56
CA THR A 37 -9.74 12.58 -8.23
C THR A 37 -10.05 11.36 -7.35
N ALA A 38 -10.59 10.29 -7.93
CA ALA A 38 -10.96 9.10 -7.18
C ALA A 38 -9.75 8.21 -6.83
N ALA A 39 -8.65 8.33 -7.58
CA ALA A 39 -7.50 7.46 -7.39
C ALA A 39 -6.81 7.75 -6.06
N VAL A 40 -6.43 6.68 -5.34
CA VAL A 40 -5.65 6.80 -4.12
C VAL A 40 -4.16 6.86 -4.42
N ALA A 41 -3.74 6.43 -5.62
CA ALA A 41 -2.37 6.57 -6.09
C ALA A 41 -2.37 6.63 -7.61
N ILE A 42 -1.40 7.35 -8.16
CA ILE A 42 -1.27 7.57 -9.59
C ILE A 42 0.21 7.46 -9.95
N MET A 43 0.52 6.71 -11.02
CA MET A 43 1.88 6.64 -11.52
C MET A 43 1.86 6.76 -13.04
N GLN A 44 2.58 7.72 -13.57
CA GLN A 44 2.71 7.89 -15.02
C GLN A 44 3.77 6.93 -15.52
N GLU A 45 3.36 6.04 -16.42
CA GLU A 45 4.27 5.06 -17.02
C GLU A 45 4.25 5.22 -18.54
N ASN A 46 5.26 4.64 -19.21
CA ASN A 46 5.34 4.74 -20.67
C ASN A 46 4.13 4.11 -21.35
N GLU A 47 3.61 3.02 -20.77
CA GLU A 47 2.50 2.25 -21.34
C GLU A 47 1.14 2.87 -21.08
N GLY A 48 1.04 3.75 -20.09
CA GLY A 48 -0.22 4.37 -19.69
C GLY A 48 -0.13 4.86 -18.25
N THR A 49 -1.20 5.49 -17.78
CA THR A 49 -1.25 5.97 -16.39
C THR A 49 -1.83 4.87 -15.51
N THR A 50 -1.05 4.44 -14.51
CA THR A 50 -1.51 3.51 -13.50
C THR A 50 -2.35 4.25 -12.48
N LEU A 51 -3.53 3.75 -12.19
CA LEU A 51 -4.42 4.28 -11.17
C LEU A 51 -4.75 3.19 -10.17
N VAL A 52 -4.60 3.49 -8.88
CA VAL A 52 -5.14 2.62 -7.84
C VAL A 52 -6.48 3.23 -7.44
N LEU A 53 -7.55 2.51 -7.68
CA LEU A 53 -8.93 3.00 -7.56
C LEU A 53 -9.74 2.14 -6.60
N PRO A 54 -10.73 2.72 -5.92
CA PRO A 54 -11.78 1.88 -5.33
C PRO A 54 -12.39 1.00 -6.42
N GLN A 55 -12.61 -0.27 -6.10
CA GLN A 55 -13.14 -1.23 -7.07
C GLN A 55 -14.44 -0.74 -7.69
N ALA A 56 -15.34 -0.14 -6.89
CA ALA A 56 -16.62 0.35 -7.38
C ALA A 56 -16.45 1.42 -8.45
N VAL A 57 -15.42 2.27 -8.34
CA VAL A 57 -15.15 3.30 -9.34
C VAL A 57 -14.66 2.66 -10.64
N ALA A 58 -13.75 1.69 -10.53
CA ALA A 58 -13.27 0.99 -11.72
C ALA A 58 -14.42 0.28 -12.45
N ASP A 59 -15.32 -0.34 -11.70
CA ASP A 59 -16.50 -1.00 -12.28
C ASP A 59 -17.43 -0.01 -12.96
N GLU A 60 -17.65 1.14 -12.34
CA GLU A 60 -18.50 2.19 -12.91
C GLU A 60 -17.98 2.66 -14.26
N TYR A 61 -16.66 2.78 -14.42
CA TYR A 61 -16.01 3.21 -15.65
C TYR A 61 -15.66 2.04 -16.57
N GLN A 62 -16.06 0.82 -16.19
CA GLN A 62 -15.84 -0.40 -16.98
C GLN A 62 -14.36 -0.64 -17.28
N LEU A 63 -13.50 -0.36 -16.30
CA LEU A 63 -12.07 -0.57 -16.43
C LEU A 63 -11.71 -2.02 -16.10
N ASN A 64 -10.71 -2.54 -16.80
CA ASN A 64 -10.22 -3.89 -16.57
C ASN A 64 -9.25 -3.93 -15.40
N TYR A 65 -9.30 -4.99 -14.62
CA TYR A 65 -8.35 -5.24 -13.53
C TYR A 65 -8.32 -6.74 -13.24
N GLU A 66 -7.23 -7.21 -12.66
CA GLU A 66 -7.10 -8.62 -12.32
C GLU A 66 -6.94 -8.85 -10.82
N TYR A 67 -6.30 -7.88 -10.14
CA TYR A 67 -5.92 -8.03 -8.74
C TYR A 67 -6.81 -7.14 -7.87
N ILE A 68 -7.49 -7.78 -6.90
CA ILE A 68 -8.31 -7.06 -5.93
C ILE A 68 -7.52 -6.98 -4.64
N ALA A 69 -7.24 -5.76 -4.20
CA ALA A 69 -6.36 -5.50 -3.08
C ALA A 69 -7.10 -4.88 -1.89
N GLY A 70 -6.58 -5.17 -0.70
CA GLY A 70 -6.86 -4.38 0.48
C GLY A 70 -5.74 -3.37 0.68
N TRP A 71 -6.07 -2.23 1.22
CA TRP A 71 -5.13 -1.13 1.43
C TRP A 71 -4.85 -0.97 2.92
N ILE A 72 -3.58 -1.11 3.29
CA ILE A 72 -3.11 -0.97 4.67
C ILE A 72 -2.10 0.17 4.71
N THR A 73 -2.29 1.08 5.65
CA THR A 73 -1.34 2.17 5.90
C THR A 73 -0.56 1.86 7.17
N LEU A 74 0.77 1.95 7.09
CA LEU A 74 1.59 1.87 8.30
C LEU A 74 1.64 3.26 8.91
N MET A 75 1.02 3.40 10.09
CA MET A 75 0.88 4.70 10.77
C MET A 75 2.16 5.05 11.51
N VAL A 76 3.22 5.25 10.74
CA VAL A 76 4.51 5.69 11.25
C VAL A 76 5.10 6.68 10.24
N HIS A 77 5.58 7.82 10.74
CA HIS A 77 6.19 8.81 9.85
C HIS A 77 7.69 8.50 9.72
N SER A 78 8.03 7.73 8.68
CA SER A 78 9.42 7.39 8.39
C SER A 78 9.99 8.36 7.36
N SER A 79 11.29 8.60 7.47
CA SER A 79 12.01 9.36 6.45
C SER A 79 12.02 8.55 5.14
N LEU A 80 11.88 9.22 4.00
CA LEU A 80 12.02 8.57 2.71
C LEU A 80 13.43 8.01 2.51
N ALA A 81 14.40 8.52 3.26
CA ALA A 81 15.78 8.04 3.23
C ALA A 81 16.03 6.89 4.22
N ALA A 82 15.03 6.50 5.02
CA ALA A 82 15.20 5.42 5.99
C ALA A 82 15.47 4.09 5.27
N VAL A 83 16.35 3.29 5.86
CA VAL A 83 16.77 2.03 5.26
C VAL A 83 16.21 0.87 6.08
N GLY A 84 15.64 -0.11 5.40
CA GLY A 84 15.28 -1.38 6.00
C GLY A 84 13.83 -1.57 6.39
N LEU A 85 13.03 -0.50 6.53
CA LEU A 85 11.64 -0.65 6.96
C LEU A 85 10.83 -1.44 5.94
N THR A 86 10.87 -1.03 4.67
CA THR A 86 10.15 -1.72 3.60
C THR A 86 10.61 -3.18 3.49
N ALA A 87 11.92 -3.42 3.57
CA ALA A 87 12.45 -4.77 3.49
C ALA A 87 11.94 -5.63 4.65
N ALA A 88 11.87 -5.06 5.86
CA ALA A 88 11.44 -5.81 7.03
C ALA A 88 9.97 -6.26 6.92
N PHE A 89 9.06 -5.34 6.59
CA PHE A 89 7.65 -5.75 6.52
C PHE A 89 7.35 -6.57 5.27
N ALA A 90 8.03 -6.30 4.15
CA ALA A 90 7.82 -7.10 2.95
C ALA A 90 8.32 -8.54 3.15
N HIS A 91 9.46 -8.70 3.83
CA HIS A 91 9.99 -10.02 4.14
C HIS A 91 9.04 -10.81 5.05
N ALA A 92 8.52 -10.15 6.09
CA ALA A 92 7.58 -10.80 7.00
C ALA A 92 6.33 -11.29 6.29
N LEU A 93 5.79 -10.48 5.38
CA LEU A 93 4.62 -10.87 4.59
C LEU A 93 4.97 -11.99 3.61
N ALA A 94 6.12 -11.89 2.94
CA ALA A 94 6.55 -12.90 1.97
C ALA A 94 6.72 -14.27 2.61
N GLN A 95 7.20 -14.33 3.85
CA GLN A 95 7.35 -15.60 4.56
C GLN A 95 6.01 -16.31 4.76
N GLN A 96 4.92 -15.59 4.76
CA GLN A 96 3.57 -16.13 4.87
C GLN A 96 2.86 -16.19 3.51
N ASN A 97 3.63 -16.07 2.43
CA ASN A 97 3.12 -16.14 1.06
C ASN A 97 2.08 -15.05 0.75
N ILE A 98 2.26 -13.86 1.31
CA ILE A 98 1.40 -12.71 1.04
C ILE A 98 2.16 -11.75 0.15
N SER A 99 1.57 -11.42 -1.03
CA SER A 99 2.16 -10.43 -1.93
C SER A 99 2.06 -9.05 -1.29
N CYS A 100 3.11 -8.24 -1.50
CA CYS A 100 3.20 -6.94 -0.86
C CYS A 100 3.57 -5.90 -1.91
N ASN A 101 2.62 -5.04 -2.24
CA ASN A 101 2.83 -3.95 -3.19
C ASN A 101 2.89 -2.66 -2.39
N VAL A 102 4.02 -1.97 -2.45
CA VAL A 102 4.30 -0.84 -1.56
C VAL A 102 4.30 0.46 -2.34
N ILE A 103 3.64 1.46 -1.79
CA ILE A 103 3.71 2.83 -2.31
C ILE A 103 4.12 3.72 -1.16
N ALA A 104 5.27 4.39 -1.31
CA ALA A 104 5.76 5.31 -0.29
C ALA A 104 5.05 6.65 -0.44
N GLY A 105 4.30 7.03 0.60
CA GLY A 105 3.76 8.37 0.69
C GLY A 105 4.73 9.29 1.41
N TYR A 106 4.44 10.57 1.41
CA TYR A 106 5.27 11.53 2.12
C TYR A 106 5.29 11.25 3.62
N TYR A 107 4.14 10.90 4.19
CA TYR A 107 4.01 10.68 5.64
C TYR A 107 4.05 9.22 6.03
N HIS A 108 3.49 8.33 5.23
CA HIS A 108 3.31 6.94 5.60
C HIS A 108 3.60 6.02 4.43
N ASP A 109 3.98 4.78 4.73
CA ASP A 109 4.04 3.73 3.73
C ASP A 109 2.68 3.08 3.59
N HIS A 110 2.29 2.81 2.35
CA HIS A 110 1.03 2.19 2.02
C HIS A 110 1.29 0.83 1.39
N ILE A 111 0.55 -0.16 1.84
CA ILE A 111 0.74 -1.54 1.40
C ILE A 111 -0.56 -2.04 0.81
N PHE A 112 -0.46 -2.67 -0.36
CA PHE A 112 -1.62 -3.31 -1.00
C PHE A 112 -1.34 -4.80 -1.05
N VAL A 113 -2.18 -5.57 -0.36
CA VAL A 113 -2.11 -7.03 -0.33
C VAL A 113 -3.40 -7.57 -0.95
N ALA A 114 -3.40 -8.86 -1.33
CA ALA A 114 -4.64 -9.47 -1.81
C ALA A 114 -5.73 -9.27 -0.76
N ASP A 115 -6.94 -8.92 -1.20
CA ASP A 115 -8.04 -8.59 -0.28
C ASP A 115 -8.29 -9.72 0.72
N ASP A 116 -8.17 -10.97 0.28
CA ASP A 116 -8.37 -12.13 1.17
C ASP A 116 -7.29 -12.26 2.24
N ASP A 117 -6.16 -11.60 2.09
CA ASP A 117 -5.03 -11.70 3.01
C ASP A 117 -4.96 -10.55 4.02
N VAL A 118 -5.90 -9.62 3.97
CA VAL A 118 -5.84 -8.40 4.79
C VAL A 118 -5.72 -8.71 6.28
N GLN A 119 -6.57 -9.59 6.80
CA GLN A 119 -6.58 -9.87 8.24
C GLN A 119 -5.27 -10.50 8.70
N GLN A 120 -4.75 -11.46 7.92
CA GLN A 120 -3.47 -12.09 8.24
C GLN A 120 -2.34 -11.07 8.16
N ALA A 121 -2.36 -10.21 7.14
CA ALA A 121 -1.34 -9.17 6.98
C ALA A 121 -1.34 -8.21 8.17
N LEU A 122 -2.52 -7.81 8.65
CA LEU A 122 -2.62 -6.92 9.81
C LEU A 122 -1.96 -7.54 11.05
N VAL A 123 -2.20 -8.83 11.28
CA VAL A 123 -1.59 -9.53 12.42
C VAL A 123 -0.07 -9.55 12.30
N ILE A 124 0.45 -9.90 11.11
CA ILE A 124 1.88 -9.96 10.86
C ILE A 124 2.54 -8.60 11.09
N LEU A 125 1.95 -7.57 10.50
CA LEU A 125 2.51 -6.21 10.60
C LEU A 125 2.44 -5.69 12.03
N ASN A 126 1.37 -6.00 12.74
CA ASN A 126 1.22 -5.57 14.12
C ASN A 126 2.29 -6.16 15.04
N ASN A 127 2.79 -7.35 14.69
CA ASN A 127 3.77 -8.07 15.53
C ASN A 127 5.21 -7.75 15.15
N LEU A 128 5.46 -6.94 14.14
CA LEU A 128 6.83 -6.68 13.66
C LEU A 128 7.74 -6.11 14.73
N GLY A 129 7.25 -5.13 15.50
CA GLY A 129 8.06 -4.50 16.52
C GLY A 129 8.21 -5.32 17.78
N GLN A 130 7.47 -6.41 17.90
CA GLN A 130 7.47 -7.28 19.08
C GLN A 130 8.35 -8.52 18.89
N ALA A 131 8.68 -8.84 17.65
CA ALA A 131 9.55 -9.97 17.31
C ALA A 131 11.00 -9.52 17.47
N SER A 132 11.59 -9.82 18.57
CA SER A 132 12.99 -9.44 18.84
C SER A 132 13.87 -10.67 18.82
#